data_f5eb07b38b5c250b2f0127bd8aad115f
#
_entry.id   f5eb07b38b5c250b2f0127bd8aad115f
#
_cell.length_a   1.000
_cell.length_b   1.000
_cell.length_c   1.000
_cell.angle_alpha   90.00
_cell.angle_beta   90.00
_cell.angle_gamma   90.00
#
_symmetry.space_group_name_H-M   'P 1'
#
loop_
_entity.id
_entity.type
_entity.pdbx_description
1 polymer ?
#
loop_
_entity_poly.entity_id
_entity_poly.type
_entity_poly.pdbx_seq_one_letter_code
_entity_poly.pdbx_strand_id
1 'polypeptide(L)'
;MDLFNVYPLFNIEIVKGLGCRTYDKQGNEYLDFYGGHAVISVGHSHPYFVKKLTEQIQKIIFYSNSVINPLQIKLADKLGKVSGYEDYSLFLINSGAEANENALKLASFHTGRKKVIAFSKSFHGRTSAAVSVTDNPSIVAPINENFEVEFFPLNDTVAVKK
;
A
#
# COMPACT_ATOMS: atom_id res chain seq x y z
N MET A 1 16.25 -15.63 18.55
CA MET A 1 15.08 -15.77 17.64
C MET A 1 15.44 -15.10 16.34
N ASP A 2 15.34 -15.78 15.22
CA ASP A 2 15.68 -15.25 13.91
C ASP A 2 14.45 -14.67 13.23
N LEU A 3 14.66 -13.74 12.27
CA LEU A 3 13.58 -13.22 11.43
C LEU A 3 13.10 -14.30 10.46
N PHE A 4 11.79 -14.38 10.26
CA PHE A 4 11.23 -15.28 9.25
C PHE A 4 11.67 -14.83 7.86
N ASN A 5 12.29 -15.74 7.11
CA ASN A 5 12.86 -15.45 5.80
C ASN A 5 11.76 -15.44 4.72
N VAL A 6 11.18 -14.26 4.47
CA VAL A 6 10.09 -14.06 3.48
C VAL A 6 10.61 -13.49 2.17
N TYR A 7 11.73 -12.76 2.20
CA TYR A 7 12.26 -12.03 1.04
C TYR A 7 13.74 -12.29 0.84
N PRO A 8 14.21 -12.37 -0.43
CA PRO A 8 15.64 -12.30 -0.69
C PRO A 8 16.17 -10.95 -0.22
N LEU A 9 17.25 -10.96 0.57
CA LEU A 9 17.89 -9.76 1.06
C LEU A 9 19.17 -9.47 0.29
N PHE A 10 19.40 -8.20 -0.04
CA PHE A 10 20.72 -7.74 -0.42
C PHE A 10 21.59 -7.59 0.83
N ASN A 11 22.86 -7.97 0.73
CA ASN A 11 23.81 -7.82 1.84
C ASN A 11 24.29 -6.38 1.98
N ILE A 12 23.37 -5.46 2.22
CA ILE A 12 23.61 -4.01 2.40
C ILE A 12 22.83 -3.55 3.62
N GLU A 13 23.49 -2.93 4.58
CA GLU A 13 22.88 -2.38 5.79
C GLU A 13 22.74 -0.87 5.66
N ILE A 14 21.58 -0.40 5.18
CA ILE A 14 21.30 1.04 5.06
C ILE A 14 20.96 1.60 6.45
N VAL A 15 21.68 2.62 6.87
CA VAL A 15 21.57 3.23 8.21
C VAL A 15 21.15 4.71 8.20
N LYS A 16 21.25 5.38 7.04
CA LYS A 16 20.94 6.81 6.92
C LYS A 16 20.41 7.13 5.53
N GLY A 17 19.53 8.12 5.44
CA GLY A 17 19.07 8.67 4.18
C GLY A 17 18.82 10.18 4.27
N LEU A 18 19.02 10.88 3.15
CA LEU A 18 18.70 12.30 2.98
C LEU A 18 18.28 12.58 1.52
N GLY A 19 17.08 13.06 1.33
CA GLY A 19 16.54 13.25 -0.02
C GLY A 19 16.51 11.95 -0.81
N CYS A 20 17.17 11.90 -1.96
CA CYS A 20 17.30 10.71 -2.81
C CYS A 20 18.59 9.90 -2.56
N ARG A 21 19.31 10.15 -1.48
CA ARG A 21 20.56 9.46 -1.16
C ARG A 21 20.41 8.63 0.11
N THR A 22 20.99 7.43 0.09
CA THR A 22 21.09 6.55 1.25
C THR A 22 22.54 6.18 1.51
N TYR A 23 22.85 5.79 2.73
CA TYR A 23 24.18 5.47 3.18
C TYR A 23 24.16 4.17 3.97
N ASP A 24 25.12 3.30 3.68
CA ASP A 24 25.30 2.08 4.45
C ASP A 24 26.14 2.30 5.72
N LYS A 25 26.28 1.23 6.51
CA LYS A 25 27.08 1.23 7.74
C LYS A 25 28.57 1.51 7.52
N GLN A 26 29.09 1.23 6.33
CA GLN A 26 30.46 1.51 5.93
C GLN A 26 30.64 2.95 5.44
N GLY A 27 29.57 3.71 5.27
CA GLY A 27 29.57 5.09 4.78
C GLY A 27 29.50 5.21 3.26
N ASN A 28 29.31 4.13 2.54
CA ASN A 28 29.09 4.19 1.10
C ASN A 28 27.77 4.89 0.77
N GLU A 29 27.81 5.76 -0.22
CA GLU A 29 26.62 6.49 -0.71
C GLU A 29 25.96 5.75 -1.87
N TYR A 30 24.63 5.68 -1.86
CA TYR A 30 23.81 5.14 -2.91
C TYR A 30 22.78 6.18 -3.37
N LEU A 31 22.58 6.28 -4.67
CA LEU A 31 21.46 7.03 -5.24
C LEU A 31 20.23 6.14 -5.25
N ASP A 32 19.20 6.52 -4.46
CA ASP A 32 18.02 5.71 -4.27
C ASP A 32 16.93 6.03 -5.30
N PHE A 33 16.82 5.19 -6.32
CA PHE A 33 15.70 5.16 -7.27
C PHE A 33 14.55 4.23 -6.87
N TYR A 34 14.70 3.52 -5.75
CA TYR A 34 13.73 2.54 -5.29
C TYR A 34 12.71 3.14 -4.30
N GLY A 35 13.17 4.06 -3.45
CA GLY A 35 12.34 4.75 -2.46
C GLY A 35 11.58 3.82 -1.52
N GLY A 36 12.14 2.63 -1.21
CA GLY A 36 11.49 1.63 -0.38
C GLY A 36 10.13 1.20 -0.92
N HIS A 37 10.06 0.61 -2.11
CA HIS A 37 8.82 0.31 -2.85
C HIS A 37 7.99 1.57 -3.16
N ALA A 38 8.63 2.68 -3.49
CA ALA A 38 8.03 3.99 -3.77
C ALA A 38 7.25 4.61 -2.58
N VAL A 39 7.52 4.17 -1.34
CA VAL A 39 6.87 4.69 -0.14
C VAL A 39 7.43 6.05 0.28
N ILE A 40 8.73 6.29 0.06
CA ILE A 40 9.42 7.52 0.46
C ILE A 40 9.23 8.61 -0.62
N SER A 41 8.00 9.07 -0.81
CA SER A 41 7.64 9.99 -1.90
C SER A 41 8.22 11.41 -1.77
N VAL A 42 8.55 11.86 -0.55
CA VAL A 42 9.11 13.20 -0.30
C VAL A 42 10.64 13.17 -0.08
N GLY A 43 11.26 12.01 -0.23
CA GLY A 43 12.67 11.78 0.06
C GLY A 43 12.94 11.43 1.53
N HIS A 44 14.07 10.77 1.74
CA HIS A 44 14.51 10.35 3.09
C HIS A 44 14.74 11.58 3.99
N SER A 45 14.29 11.47 5.23
CA SER A 45 14.51 12.45 6.29
C SER A 45 14.15 13.89 5.91
N HIS A 46 13.10 14.09 5.11
CA HIS A 46 12.67 15.43 4.68
C HIS A 46 12.41 16.33 5.91
N PRO A 47 13.08 17.49 6.05
CA PRO A 47 13.09 18.25 7.30
C PRO A 47 11.71 18.67 7.80
N TYR A 48 10.84 19.12 6.89
CA TYR A 48 9.47 19.50 7.26
C TYR A 48 8.65 18.29 7.73
N PHE A 49 8.78 17.14 7.08
CA PHE A 49 8.09 15.93 7.45
C PHE A 49 8.54 15.44 8.83
N VAL A 50 9.86 15.38 9.06
CA VAL A 50 10.45 15.00 10.37
C VAL A 50 9.94 15.95 11.46
N LYS A 51 9.99 17.27 11.22
CA LYS A 51 9.48 18.27 12.18
C LYS A 51 8.01 18.01 12.52
N LYS A 52 7.13 17.81 11.52
CA LYS A 52 5.70 17.59 11.75
C LYS A 52 5.40 16.30 12.49
N LEU A 53 6.11 15.23 12.18
CA LEU A 53 6.00 13.97 12.94
C LEU A 53 6.43 14.14 14.38
N THR A 54 7.59 14.78 14.62
CA THR A 54 8.11 15.01 15.98
C THR A 54 7.13 15.86 16.80
N GLU A 55 6.60 16.95 16.23
CA GLU A 55 5.59 17.79 16.88
C GLU A 55 4.33 17.01 17.26
N GLN A 56 3.90 16.07 16.42
CA GLN A 56 2.71 15.26 16.68
C GLN A 56 2.96 14.14 17.70
N ILE A 57 4.10 13.47 17.61
CA ILE A 57 4.48 12.40 18.55
C ILE A 57 4.59 12.95 19.99
N GLN A 58 5.07 14.17 20.17
CA GLN A 58 5.15 14.84 21.48
C GLN A 58 3.76 15.16 22.09
N LYS A 59 2.70 15.22 21.26
CA LYS A 59 1.33 15.46 21.72
C LYS A 59 0.59 14.17 22.01
N ILE A 60 0.47 13.33 20.99
CA ILE A 60 -0.19 12.04 21.05
C ILE A 60 0.20 11.20 19.83
N ILE A 61 0.60 9.96 20.05
CA ILE A 61 0.97 9.01 19.01
C ILE A 61 -0.28 8.32 18.45
N PHE A 62 -1.12 7.81 19.35
CA PHE A 62 -2.31 7.03 19.00
C PHE A 62 -3.42 7.21 20.03
N TYR A 63 -4.64 7.15 19.55
CA TYR A 63 -5.84 6.92 20.34
C TYR A 63 -6.84 6.08 19.51
N SER A 64 -7.92 5.63 20.13
CA SER A 64 -8.94 4.81 19.49
C SER A 64 -9.67 5.52 18.34
N ASN A 65 -10.05 4.77 17.30
CA ASN A 65 -10.95 5.24 16.23
C ASN A 65 -12.40 5.51 16.71
N SER A 66 -12.70 5.24 17.99
CA SER A 66 -14.01 5.56 18.59
C SER A 66 -14.16 7.03 19.01
N VAL A 67 -13.13 7.85 18.79
CA VAL A 67 -13.18 9.29 19.06
C VAL A 67 -12.82 10.09 17.81
N ILE A 68 -13.24 11.35 17.77
CA ILE A 68 -12.95 12.24 16.66
C ILE A 68 -11.45 12.53 16.58
N ASN A 69 -10.85 12.28 15.42
CA ASN A 69 -9.48 12.67 15.10
C ASN A 69 -9.48 13.82 14.09
N PRO A 70 -9.17 15.06 14.52
CA PRO A 70 -9.23 16.23 13.64
C PRO A 70 -8.21 16.18 12.48
N LEU A 71 -7.11 15.42 12.62
CA LEU A 71 -6.14 15.27 11.54
C LEU A 71 -6.69 14.38 10.40
N GLN A 72 -7.49 13.36 10.73
CA GLN A 72 -8.16 12.54 9.72
C GLN A 72 -9.19 13.35 8.93
N ILE A 73 -10.00 14.17 9.62
CA ILE A 73 -10.98 15.06 8.99
C ILE A 73 -10.28 16.04 8.03
N LYS A 74 -9.22 16.70 8.52
CA LYS A 74 -8.42 17.63 7.69
C LYS A 74 -7.76 16.95 6.49
N LEU A 75 -7.32 15.70 6.65
CA LEU A 75 -6.75 14.91 5.56
C LEU A 75 -7.82 14.60 4.51
N ALA A 76 -9.01 14.16 4.92
CA ALA A 76 -10.13 13.87 4.02
C ALA A 76 -10.53 15.09 3.20
N ASP A 77 -10.73 16.25 3.83
CA ASP A 77 -11.03 17.52 3.17
C ASP A 77 -9.94 17.91 2.16
N LYS A 78 -8.68 17.83 2.57
CA LYS A 78 -7.56 18.18 1.68
C LYS A 78 -7.43 17.23 0.49
N LEU A 79 -7.58 15.91 0.71
CA LEU A 79 -7.52 14.92 -0.37
C LEU A 79 -8.69 15.10 -1.35
N GLY A 80 -9.91 15.32 -0.86
CA GLY A 80 -11.07 15.60 -1.71
C GLY A 80 -10.80 16.78 -2.64
N LYS A 81 -10.37 17.92 -2.06
CA LYS A 81 -10.05 19.14 -2.83
C LYS A 81 -8.96 18.97 -3.87
N VAL A 82 -7.86 18.28 -3.52
CA VAL A 82 -6.72 18.08 -4.43
C VAL A 82 -7.02 17.08 -5.54
N SER A 83 -7.83 16.06 -5.25
CA SER A 83 -8.19 15.01 -6.22
C SER A 83 -9.41 15.37 -7.08
N GLY A 84 -10.22 16.35 -6.66
CA GLY A 84 -11.51 16.65 -7.29
C GLY A 84 -12.64 15.69 -6.92
N TYR A 85 -12.45 14.86 -5.88
CA TYR A 85 -13.42 13.89 -5.38
C TYR A 85 -13.97 14.29 -4.01
N GLU A 86 -14.43 15.54 -3.88
CA GLU A 86 -14.94 16.08 -2.62
C GLU A 86 -16.18 15.35 -2.08
N ASP A 87 -16.97 14.76 -2.97
CA ASP A 87 -18.17 13.98 -2.63
C ASP A 87 -17.88 12.53 -2.21
N TYR A 88 -16.61 12.10 -2.22
CA TYR A 88 -16.20 10.77 -1.80
C TYR A 88 -15.88 10.70 -0.33
N SER A 89 -16.08 9.53 0.26
CA SER A 89 -15.68 9.25 1.64
C SER A 89 -14.29 8.61 1.69
N LEU A 90 -13.44 9.08 2.61
CA LEU A 90 -12.11 8.51 2.85
C LEU A 90 -12.18 7.41 3.92
N PHE A 91 -11.69 6.21 3.59
CA PHE A 91 -11.43 5.15 4.55
C PHE A 91 -9.92 4.90 4.67
N LEU A 92 -9.37 5.14 5.86
CA LEU A 92 -7.94 4.97 6.15
C LEU A 92 -7.65 3.55 6.61
N ILE A 93 -6.58 2.98 6.03
CA ILE A 93 -6.10 1.62 6.31
C ILE A 93 -4.57 1.64 6.38
N ASN A 94 -3.95 0.50 6.73
CA ASN A 94 -2.52 0.44 7.01
C ASN A 94 -1.65 0.06 5.80
N SER A 95 -2.24 -0.54 4.76
CA SER A 95 -1.48 -1.03 3.61
C SER A 95 -2.29 -1.03 2.31
N GLY A 96 -1.59 -1.08 1.17
CA GLY A 96 -2.24 -1.26 -0.13
C GLY A 96 -3.02 -2.59 -0.24
N ALA A 97 -2.53 -3.64 0.41
CA ALA A 97 -3.25 -4.91 0.47
C ALA A 97 -4.60 -4.77 1.18
N GLU A 98 -4.64 -4.07 2.32
CA GLU A 98 -5.91 -3.78 3.03
C GLU A 98 -6.82 -2.86 2.23
N ALA A 99 -6.28 -1.91 1.47
CA ALA A 99 -7.07 -1.06 0.57
C ALA A 99 -7.78 -1.91 -0.50
N ASN A 100 -7.05 -2.78 -1.18
CA ASN A 100 -7.60 -3.69 -2.19
C ASN A 100 -8.62 -4.66 -1.57
N GLU A 101 -8.32 -5.24 -0.42
CA GLU A 101 -9.22 -6.13 0.34
C GLU A 101 -10.56 -5.46 0.62
N ASN A 102 -10.53 -4.25 1.16
CA ASN A 102 -11.75 -3.51 1.50
C ASN A 102 -12.50 -2.99 0.27
N ALA A 103 -11.79 -2.59 -0.79
CA ALA A 103 -12.42 -2.19 -2.05
C ALA A 103 -13.18 -3.37 -2.71
N LEU A 104 -12.58 -4.55 -2.75
CA LEU A 104 -13.21 -5.78 -3.28
C LEU A 104 -14.43 -6.17 -2.45
N LYS A 105 -14.32 -6.14 -1.11
CA LYS A 105 -15.44 -6.39 -0.21
C LYS A 105 -16.59 -5.41 -0.43
N LEU A 106 -16.29 -4.12 -0.48
CA LEU A 106 -17.30 -3.08 -0.67
C LEU A 106 -18.00 -3.22 -2.02
N ALA A 107 -17.26 -3.47 -3.09
CA ALA A 107 -17.81 -3.74 -4.41
C ALA A 107 -18.71 -4.97 -4.42
N SER A 108 -18.30 -6.05 -3.75
CA SER A 108 -19.10 -7.28 -3.63
C SER A 108 -20.38 -7.06 -2.82
N PHE A 109 -20.31 -6.33 -1.71
CA PHE A 109 -21.53 -5.97 -0.94
C PHE A 109 -22.51 -5.14 -1.77
N HIS A 110 -22.01 -4.16 -2.53
CA HIS A 110 -22.86 -3.28 -3.33
C HIS A 110 -23.50 -4.00 -4.51
N THR A 111 -22.78 -4.91 -5.18
CA THR A 111 -23.20 -5.54 -6.44
C THR A 111 -23.78 -6.94 -6.27
N GLY A 112 -23.54 -7.61 -5.15
CA GLY A 112 -23.83 -9.04 -4.93
C GLY A 112 -22.94 -9.98 -5.76
N ARG A 113 -21.94 -9.45 -6.51
CA ARG A 113 -21.09 -10.24 -7.39
C ARG A 113 -19.88 -10.78 -6.62
N LYS A 114 -19.40 -11.97 -7.05
CA LYS A 114 -18.25 -12.67 -6.46
C LYS A 114 -17.04 -12.69 -7.38
N LYS A 115 -17.28 -12.72 -8.70
CA LYS A 115 -16.22 -12.81 -9.70
C LYS A 115 -15.48 -11.47 -9.82
N VAL A 116 -14.16 -11.55 -9.83
CA VAL A 116 -13.26 -10.39 -9.98
C VAL A 116 -12.43 -10.55 -11.26
N ILE A 117 -12.24 -9.47 -11.98
CA ILE A 117 -11.30 -9.39 -13.09
C ILE A 117 -10.01 -8.77 -12.57
N ALA A 118 -8.87 -9.38 -12.89
CA ALA A 118 -7.54 -8.87 -12.62
C ALA A 118 -6.66 -8.95 -13.88
N PHE A 119 -5.53 -8.25 -13.90
CA PHE A 119 -4.62 -8.30 -15.03
C PHE A 119 -3.44 -9.24 -14.78
N SER A 120 -3.03 -9.93 -15.84
CA SER A 120 -1.86 -10.79 -15.83
C SER A 120 -0.61 -10.02 -15.38
N LYS A 121 0.26 -10.67 -14.62
CA LYS A 121 1.47 -10.11 -13.99
C LYS A 121 1.21 -8.98 -13.00
N SER A 122 -0.02 -8.83 -12.50
CA SER A 122 -0.36 -7.84 -11.47
C SER A 122 -0.08 -8.36 -10.07
N PHE A 123 0.19 -7.43 -9.15
CA PHE A 123 0.31 -7.69 -7.72
C PHE A 123 -0.60 -6.75 -6.94
N HIS A 124 -1.45 -7.32 -6.10
CA HIS A 124 -2.45 -6.56 -5.32
C HIS A 124 -2.29 -6.70 -3.81
N GLY A 125 -1.46 -7.62 -3.36
CA GLY A 125 -1.20 -7.83 -1.93
C GLY A 125 -1.14 -9.30 -1.54
N ARG A 126 -1.03 -9.55 -0.23
CA ARG A 126 -0.90 -10.90 0.34
C ARG A 126 -1.96 -11.21 1.41
N THR A 127 -2.93 -10.33 1.59
CA THR A 127 -4.14 -10.63 2.36
C THR A 127 -5.10 -11.48 1.53
N SER A 128 -6.17 -12.00 2.11
CA SER A 128 -6.97 -13.08 1.55
C SER A 128 -7.50 -12.82 0.13
N ALA A 129 -8.31 -11.80 -0.08
CA ALA A 129 -8.81 -11.47 -1.42
C ALA A 129 -7.73 -10.82 -2.30
N ALA A 130 -6.85 -10.00 -1.73
CA ALA A 130 -5.78 -9.35 -2.47
C ALA A 130 -4.75 -10.35 -3.04
N VAL A 131 -4.43 -11.44 -2.33
CA VAL A 131 -3.54 -12.48 -2.87
C VAL A 131 -4.23 -13.31 -3.96
N SER A 132 -5.52 -13.54 -3.82
CA SER A 132 -6.29 -14.31 -4.81
C SER A 132 -6.39 -13.59 -6.17
N VAL A 133 -6.36 -12.25 -6.18
CA VAL A 133 -6.34 -11.44 -7.41
C VAL A 133 -4.93 -11.04 -7.86
N THR A 134 -3.89 -11.55 -7.18
CA THR A 134 -2.49 -11.38 -7.57
C THR A 134 -2.09 -12.52 -8.51
N ASP A 135 -1.57 -12.20 -9.70
CA ASP A 135 -1.12 -13.20 -10.67
C ASP A 135 0.26 -13.78 -10.30
N ASN A 136 0.27 -14.52 -9.21
CA ASN A 136 1.45 -15.26 -8.74
C ASN A 136 1.02 -16.50 -7.92
N PRO A 137 0.83 -17.67 -8.56
CA PRO A 137 0.38 -18.88 -7.87
C PRO A 137 1.28 -19.33 -6.71
N SER A 138 2.57 -18.97 -6.73
CA SER A 138 3.51 -19.40 -5.69
C SER A 138 3.26 -18.80 -4.31
N ILE A 139 2.44 -17.75 -4.22
CA ILE A 139 2.10 -17.08 -2.95
C ILE A 139 0.63 -17.25 -2.56
N VAL A 140 -0.17 -17.93 -3.38
CA VAL A 140 -1.58 -18.24 -3.08
C VAL A 140 -1.62 -19.48 -2.19
N ALA A 141 -2.04 -19.32 -0.96
CA ALA A 141 -2.21 -20.46 -0.05
C ALA A 141 -3.50 -21.24 -0.37
N PRO A 142 -3.60 -22.55 -0.03
CA PRO A 142 -4.80 -23.36 -0.28
C PRO A 142 -6.10 -22.73 0.24
N ILE A 143 -6.06 -22.01 1.32
CA ILE A 143 -7.22 -21.28 1.88
C ILE A 143 -7.72 -20.17 0.95
N ASN A 144 -6.93 -19.73 -0.02
CA ASN A 144 -7.24 -18.64 -0.95
C ASN A 144 -7.58 -19.13 -2.38
N GLU A 145 -7.47 -20.43 -2.66
CA GLU A 145 -7.62 -21.00 -4.02
C GLU A 145 -9.04 -20.94 -4.58
N ASN A 146 -10.06 -20.83 -3.73
CA ASN A 146 -11.46 -20.85 -4.14
C ASN A 146 -12.05 -19.47 -4.48
N PHE A 147 -11.22 -18.49 -4.76
CA PHE A 147 -11.66 -17.16 -5.13
C PHE A 147 -11.98 -17.09 -6.64
N GLU A 148 -13.15 -16.61 -7.02
CA GLU A 148 -13.56 -16.49 -8.42
C GLU A 148 -12.84 -15.31 -9.08
N VAL A 149 -11.67 -15.56 -9.69
CA VAL A 149 -10.88 -14.54 -10.40
C VAL A 149 -10.62 -14.96 -11.85
N GLU A 150 -10.62 -14.00 -12.75
CA GLU A 150 -10.22 -14.19 -14.15
C GLU A 150 -9.14 -13.17 -14.51
N PHE A 151 -8.03 -13.67 -15.06
CA PHE A 151 -6.88 -12.84 -15.43
C PHE A 151 -6.88 -12.53 -16.93
N PHE A 152 -6.71 -11.27 -17.27
CA PHE A 152 -6.65 -10.79 -18.65
C PHE A 152 -5.30 -10.11 -18.92
N PRO A 153 -4.78 -10.17 -20.17
CA PRO A 153 -3.64 -9.35 -20.55
C PRO A 153 -3.95 -7.86 -20.41
N LEU A 154 -2.98 -7.09 -19.92
CA LEU A 154 -3.15 -5.63 -19.86
C LEU A 154 -3.35 -5.05 -21.25
N ASN A 155 -4.27 -4.10 -21.40
CA ASN A 155 -4.66 -3.46 -22.66
C ASN A 155 -5.37 -4.35 -23.70
N ASP A 156 -5.72 -5.58 -23.39
CA ASP A 156 -6.56 -6.41 -24.25
C ASP A 156 -8.06 -6.13 -24.02
N THR A 157 -8.54 -5.06 -24.63
CA THR A 157 -9.94 -4.64 -24.52
C THR A 157 -10.93 -5.62 -25.18
N VAL A 158 -10.45 -6.47 -26.08
CA VAL A 158 -11.29 -7.49 -26.74
C VAL A 158 -11.53 -8.66 -25.80
N ALA A 159 -10.48 -9.11 -25.10
CA ALA A 159 -10.60 -10.18 -24.12
C ALA A 159 -11.53 -9.81 -22.95
N VAL A 160 -11.45 -8.57 -22.47
CA VAL A 160 -12.28 -8.07 -21.33
C VAL A 160 -13.76 -7.91 -21.71
N LYS A 161 -14.09 -7.75 -23.00
CA LYS A 161 -15.48 -7.57 -23.47
C LYS A 161 -16.22 -8.89 -23.75
N LYS A 162 -15.55 -10.01 -23.73
CA LYS A 162 -16.12 -11.36 -23.90
C LYS A 162 -16.65 -11.87 -22.56
#